data_07c6d7f17d5cc75633d202dcd36a5766
#
_entry.id   07c6d7f17d5cc75633d202dcd36a5766
#
_cell.length_a   1.000
_cell.length_b   1.000
_cell.length_c   1.000
_cell.angle_alpha   90.00
_cell.angle_beta   90.00
_cell.angle_gamma   90.00
#
_symmetry.space_group_name_H-M   'P 1'
#
loop_
_entity.id
_entity.type
_entity.pdbx_description
1 polymer ?
#
loop_
_entity_poly.entity_id
_entity_poly.type
_entity_poly.pdbx_seq_one_letter_code
_entity_poly.pdbx_strand_id
1 'polypeptide(L)'
;MIKKILSFLVLLSALLSQNLKLISADQLTNSIQNGKKVVRLEGNVIFEQDSLVLKAQKAIRFIEQDILELNGNVELEDNSKRMVADIIVFDSKNNIIELKNNTSIQFNDYSLVSDQTVFNRETNIIDLKKQPKIFEASNEIQGSQMIVAIDGDLIKNVEVFGKGVIMNRDLESKFSNQNILRAEKINISFFDGFLKFISLENMASSEFYINNESSIEGKNLITGDLITVDFLNQ
;
A
#
# COMPACT_ATOMS: atom_id res chain seq x y z
N MET A 1 -16.15 20.65 -0.94
CA MET A 1 -15.73 19.30 -0.52
C MET A 1 -15.29 18.39 -1.69
N ILE A 2 -15.37 18.84 -2.93
CA ILE A 2 -15.04 18.06 -4.15
C ILE A 2 -13.56 18.11 -4.56
N LYS A 3 -12.73 18.97 -3.94
CA LYS A 3 -11.31 19.16 -4.33
C LYS A 3 -10.31 18.16 -3.76
N LYS A 4 -10.68 17.31 -2.81
CA LYS A 4 -9.74 16.34 -2.18
C LYS A 4 -9.71 14.97 -2.86
N ILE A 5 -10.68 14.62 -3.69
CA ILE A 5 -10.83 13.30 -4.32
C ILE A 5 -9.88 13.09 -5.52
N LEU A 6 -9.33 14.16 -6.07
CA LEU A 6 -8.49 14.10 -7.29
C LEU A 6 -7.00 13.81 -7.01
N SER A 7 -6.57 13.77 -5.74
CA SER A 7 -5.15 13.89 -5.39
C SER A 7 -4.33 12.61 -5.57
N PHE A 8 -4.85 11.41 -5.29
CA PHE A 8 -4.06 10.16 -5.45
C PHE A 8 -3.87 9.76 -6.91
N LEU A 9 -4.91 9.90 -7.73
CA LEU A 9 -4.81 9.66 -9.17
C LEU A 9 -3.89 10.67 -9.86
N VAL A 10 -3.87 11.93 -9.38
CA VAL A 10 -3.02 12.99 -9.92
C VAL A 10 -1.55 12.73 -9.63
N LEU A 11 -1.20 12.24 -8.43
CA LEU A 11 0.18 11.94 -8.06
C LEU A 11 0.84 10.96 -9.02
N LEU A 12 0.10 9.90 -9.37
CA LEU A 12 0.62 8.85 -10.23
C LEU A 12 0.52 9.18 -11.72
N SER A 13 -0.44 10.02 -12.13
CA SER A 13 -0.50 10.51 -13.51
C SER A 13 0.62 11.51 -13.80
N ALA A 14 1.04 12.25 -12.81
CA ALA A 14 2.12 13.23 -12.91
C ALA A 14 3.47 12.57 -13.25
N LEU A 15 3.79 11.41 -12.67
CA LEU A 15 5.04 10.71 -12.92
C LEU A 15 5.26 10.27 -14.37
N LEU A 16 4.18 10.21 -15.15
CA LEU A 16 4.18 9.72 -16.53
C LEU A 16 3.84 10.81 -17.53
N SER A 17 3.46 12.00 -17.04
CA SER A 17 3.27 13.15 -17.92
C SER A 17 4.64 13.63 -18.42
N GLN A 18 4.67 14.25 -19.58
CA GLN A 18 5.89 14.80 -20.20
C GLN A 18 6.55 15.93 -19.38
N ASN A 19 6.02 16.23 -18.17
CA ASN A 19 6.38 17.38 -17.37
C ASN A 19 7.23 17.06 -16.12
N LEU A 20 7.64 15.78 -15.90
CA LEU A 20 8.56 15.45 -14.82
C LEU A 20 9.92 16.11 -15.08
N LYS A 21 10.27 17.11 -14.26
CA LYS A 21 11.47 17.90 -14.41
C LYS A 21 12.61 17.29 -13.61
N LEU A 22 13.73 17.00 -14.27
CA LEU A 22 14.98 16.68 -13.59
C LEU A 22 15.52 17.94 -12.90
N ILE A 23 15.67 17.90 -11.59
CA ILE A 23 16.23 18.99 -10.77
C ILE A 23 17.71 18.77 -10.51
N SER A 24 18.09 17.51 -10.18
CA SER A 24 19.47 17.17 -9.83
C SER A 24 19.85 15.78 -10.30
N ALA A 25 21.08 15.63 -10.71
CA ALA A 25 21.83 14.39 -10.84
C ALA A 25 23.31 14.74 -10.92
N ASP A 26 24.18 13.93 -10.33
CA ASP A 26 25.63 14.16 -10.39
C ASP A 26 26.18 13.82 -11.78
N GLN A 27 25.62 12.80 -12.43
CA GLN A 27 26.03 12.34 -13.77
C GLN A 27 24.80 11.99 -14.63
N LEU A 28 24.92 12.30 -15.92
CA LEU A 28 23.95 11.91 -16.94
C LEU A 28 24.72 11.25 -18.10
N THR A 29 24.29 10.04 -18.49
CA THR A 29 24.86 9.30 -19.61
C THR A 29 23.77 8.85 -20.57
N ASN A 30 23.95 9.14 -21.84
CA ASN A 30 23.14 8.60 -22.93
C ASN A 30 23.86 7.43 -23.59
N SER A 31 23.19 6.32 -23.79
CA SER A 31 23.75 5.12 -24.42
C SER A 31 22.71 4.41 -25.29
N ILE A 32 23.21 3.53 -26.14
CA ILE A 32 22.36 2.58 -26.87
C ILE A 32 22.66 1.19 -26.31
N GLN A 33 21.66 0.51 -25.83
CA GLN A 33 21.75 -0.85 -25.31
C GLN A 33 20.79 -1.76 -26.08
N ASN A 34 21.30 -2.79 -26.73
CA ASN A 34 20.52 -3.68 -27.60
C ASN A 34 19.70 -2.91 -28.66
N GLY A 35 20.29 -1.87 -29.25
CA GLY A 35 19.63 -1.04 -30.26
C GLY A 35 18.61 -0.02 -29.72
N LYS A 36 18.41 0.06 -28.40
CA LYS A 36 17.45 0.96 -27.75
C LYS A 36 18.16 2.10 -27.03
N LYS A 37 17.57 3.29 -27.05
CA LYS A 37 18.10 4.45 -26.33
C LYS A 37 17.82 4.33 -24.84
N VAL A 38 18.87 4.49 -24.04
CA VAL A 38 18.84 4.46 -22.58
C VAL A 38 19.50 5.70 -22.01
N VAL A 39 18.80 6.38 -21.12
CA VAL A 39 19.34 7.49 -20.33
C VAL A 39 19.59 6.99 -18.91
N ARG A 40 20.79 7.22 -18.38
CA ARG A 40 21.17 6.91 -17.01
C ARG A 40 21.50 8.19 -16.27
N LEU A 41 20.98 8.28 -15.06
CA LEU A 41 21.28 9.32 -14.08
C LEU A 41 21.86 8.65 -12.84
N GLU A 42 22.93 9.20 -12.30
CA GLU A 42 23.59 8.67 -11.11
C GLU A 42 23.91 9.80 -10.13
N GLY A 43 23.77 9.51 -8.84
CA GLY A 43 24.05 10.39 -7.71
C GLY A 43 23.02 11.50 -7.55
N ASN A 44 22.43 11.57 -6.35
CA ASN A 44 21.50 12.65 -5.94
C ASN A 44 20.42 12.96 -6.97
N VAL A 45 19.81 11.90 -7.54
CA VAL A 45 18.78 12.06 -8.56
C VAL A 45 17.51 12.58 -7.92
N ILE A 46 17.06 13.76 -8.35
CA ILE A 46 15.82 14.41 -7.89
C ILE A 46 15.01 14.82 -9.11
N PHE A 47 13.75 14.38 -9.11
CA PHE A 47 12.75 14.88 -10.04
C PHE A 47 11.65 15.60 -9.26
N GLU A 48 11.06 16.62 -9.88
CA GLU A 48 9.92 17.35 -9.32
C GLU A 48 8.84 17.53 -10.39
N GLN A 49 7.61 17.50 -9.92
CA GLN A 49 6.44 17.90 -10.69
C GLN A 49 5.34 18.38 -9.74
N ASP A 50 4.96 19.65 -9.83
CA ASP A 50 4.01 20.29 -8.92
C ASP A 50 4.42 20.07 -7.45
N SER A 51 3.61 19.36 -6.65
CA SER A 51 3.90 19.01 -5.26
C SER A 51 4.68 17.71 -5.10
N LEU A 52 4.88 16.96 -6.19
CA LEU A 52 5.54 15.68 -6.17
C LEU A 52 7.06 15.84 -6.20
N VAL A 53 7.75 15.23 -5.25
CA VAL A 53 9.20 15.09 -5.19
C VAL A 53 9.57 13.62 -5.24
N LEU A 54 10.49 13.28 -6.14
CA LEU A 54 11.00 11.93 -6.29
C LEU A 54 12.52 11.96 -6.11
N LYS A 55 13.04 11.12 -5.22
CA LYS A 55 14.48 11.00 -4.91
C LYS A 55 14.95 9.57 -5.12
N ALA A 56 16.14 9.41 -5.68
CA ALA A 56 16.80 8.12 -5.87
C ALA A 56 18.32 8.29 -5.94
N GLN A 57 19.07 7.21 -5.79
CA GLN A 57 20.52 7.23 -6.07
C GLN A 57 20.82 7.10 -7.55
N LYS A 58 19.98 6.34 -8.27
CA LYS A 58 20.10 6.12 -9.71
C LYS A 58 18.73 6.10 -10.38
N ALA A 59 18.70 6.55 -11.64
CA ALA A 59 17.54 6.40 -12.51
C ALA A 59 17.99 5.91 -13.90
N ILE A 60 17.20 4.99 -14.47
CA ILE A 60 17.41 4.47 -15.82
C ILE A 60 16.10 4.63 -16.59
N ARG A 61 16.14 5.38 -17.69
CA ARG A 61 14.98 5.50 -18.59
C ARG A 61 15.23 4.75 -19.88
N PHE A 62 14.34 3.80 -20.16
CA PHE A 62 14.28 3.05 -21.41
C PHE A 62 13.25 3.75 -22.32
N ILE A 63 13.74 4.57 -23.26
CA ILE A 63 12.90 5.52 -24.03
C ILE A 63 11.83 4.80 -24.84
N GLU A 64 12.19 3.78 -25.64
CA GLU A 64 11.25 3.10 -26.53
C GLU A 64 10.25 2.20 -25.79
N GLN A 65 10.56 1.82 -24.57
CA GLN A 65 9.70 0.99 -23.72
C GLN A 65 8.79 1.82 -22.83
N ASP A 66 9.09 3.11 -22.68
CA ASP A 66 8.47 4.04 -21.75
C ASP A 66 8.53 3.52 -20.28
N ILE A 67 9.70 2.97 -19.91
CA ILE A 67 9.99 2.48 -18.56
C ILE A 67 10.98 3.41 -17.91
N LEU A 68 10.69 3.79 -16.65
CA LEU A 68 11.61 4.47 -15.76
C LEU A 68 11.87 3.57 -14.55
N GLU A 69 13.12 3.18 -14.34
CA GLU A 69 13.58 2.42 -13.20
C GLU A 69 14.39 3.33 -12.28
N LEU A 70 14.06 3.34 -11.00
CA LEU A 70 14.70 4.09 -9.94
C LEU A 70 15.30 3.11 -8.95
N ASN A 71 16.52 3.37 -8.50
CA ASN A 71 17.25 2.47 -7.63
C ASN A 71 17.94 3.23 -6.50
N GLY A 72 17.96 2.60 -5.33
CA GLY A 72 18.68 3.02 -4.13
C GLY A 72 17.92 4.06 -3.31
N ASN A 73 17.30 3.58 -2.21
CA ASN A 73 16.53 4.40 -1.27
C ASN A 73 15.54 5.32 -1.99
N VAL A 74 14.71 4.72 -2.84
CA VAL A 74 13.76 5.50 -3.63
C VAL A 74 12.66 6.03 -2.72
N GLU A 75 12.46 7.31 -2.76
CA GLU A 75 11.40 8.01 -2.02
C GLU A 75 10.59 8.85 -3.00
N LEU A 76 9.29 8.71 -2.89
CA LEU A 76 8.30 9.48 -3.63
C LEU A 76 7.36 10.10 -2.62
N GLU A 77 7.30 11.42 -2.61
CA GLU A 77 6.58 12.19 -1.61
C GLU A 77 5.73 13.26 -2.28
N ASP A 78 4.51 13.39 -1.81
CA ASP A 78 3.59 14.48 -2.09
C ASP A 78 2.87 14.85 -0.80
N ASN A 79 2.54 16.09 -0.58
CA ASN A 79 1.92 16.71 0.59
C ASN A 79 1.32 15.78 1.67
N SER A 80 0.65 14.69 1.26
CA SER A 80 -0.07 13.78 2.17
C SER A 80 0.29 12.30 1.98
N LYS A 81 1.22 11.97 1.06
CA LYS A 81 1.51 10.59 0.66
C LYS A 81 2.99 10.37 0.48
N ARG A 82 3.41 9.19 0.87
CA ARG A 82 4.81 8.78 0.77
C ARG A 82 4.90 7.33 0.32
N MET A 83 5.74 7.07 -0.67
CA MET A 83 6.12 5.71 -1.08
C MET A 83 7.63 5.56 -0.94
N VAL A 84 8.07 4.44 -0.40
CA VAL A 84 9.48 4.11 -0.21
C VAL A 84 9.73 2.68 -0.70
N ALA A 85 10.85 2.47 -1.38
CA ALA A 85 11.34 1.14 -1.76
C ALA A 85 12.83 1.20 -2.11
N ASP A 86 13.49 0.05 -2.21
CA ASP A 86 14.85 0.01 -2.76
C ASP A 86 14.85 0.25 -4.26
N ILE A 87 13.80 -0.24 -4.95
CA ILE A 87 13.62 -0.09 -6.41
C ILE A 87 12.16 0.27 -6.68
N ILE A 88 11.93 1.25 -7.56
CA ILE A 88 10.62 1.55 -8.13
C ILE A 88 10.71 1.53 -9.65
N VAL A 89 9.82 0.80 -10.29
CA VAL A 89 9.72 0.72 -11.75
C VAL A 89 8.38 1.28 -12.19
N PHE A 90 8.41 2.26 -13.05
CA PHE A 90 7.25 2.83 -13.73
C PHE A 90 7.17 2.27 -15.14
N ASP A 91 6.15 1.51 -15.45
CA ASP A 91 5.79 1.09 -16.81
C ASP A 91 4.60 1.94 -17.27
N SER A 92 4.90 3.01 -18.00
CA SER A 92 3.90 3.96 -18.46
C SER A 92 2.93 3.35 -19.45
N LYS A 93 3.43 2.45 -20.29
CA LYS A 93 2.65 1.82 -21.35
C LYS A 93 1.56 0.90 -20.80
N ASN A 94 1.86 0.19 -19.70
CA ASN A 94 0.95 -0.76 -19.08
C ASN A 94 0.23 -0.18 -17.85
N ASN A 95 0.48 1.09 -17.50
CA ASN A 95 -0.06 1.73 -16.31
C ASN A 95 0.28 1.00 -14.99
N ILE A 96 1.48 0.39 -14.91
CA ILE A 96 1.94 -0.38 -13.76
C ILE A 96 3.06 0.37 -13.02
N ILE A 97 2.98 0.36 -11.70
CA ILE A 97 4.09 0.74 -10.82
C ILE A 97 4.45 -0.45 -9.97
N GLU A 98 5.71 -0.86 -10.02
CA GLU A 98 6.23 -1.94 -9.21
C GLU A 98 7.24 -1.41 -8.20
N LEU A 99 7.02 -1.70 -6.92
CA LEU A 99 7.94 -1.41 -5.82
C LEU A 99 8.56 -2.74 -5.37
N LYS A 100 9.88 -2.76 -5.17
CA LYS A 100 10.63 -3.97 -4.78
C LYS A 100 11.51 -3.67 -3.59
N ASN A 101 11.49 -4.60 -2.67
CA ASN A 101 12.23 -4.64 -1.42
C ASN A 101 11.94 -3.44 -0.50
N ASN A 102 11.69 -3.73 0.75
CA ASN A 102 11.42 -2.72 1.78
C ASN A 102 10.32 -1.73 1.37
N THR A 103 9.23 -2.25 0.76
CA THR A 103 8.19 -1.38 0.22
C THR A 103 7.28 -0.85 1.32
N SER A 104 7.00 0.44 1.29
CA SER A 104 6.05 1.10 2.16
C SER A 104 5.24 2.14 1.38
N ILE A 105 3.93 2.10 1.55
CA ILE A 105 3.00 3.11 1.02
C ILE A 105 2.24 3.68 2.22
N GLN A 106 2.34 4.98 2.40
CA GLN A 106 1.63 5.72 3.45
C GLN A 106 0.65 6.68 2.81
N PHE A 107 -0.60 6.63 3.20
CA PHE A 107 -1.64 7.58 2.80
C PHE A 107 -2.74 7.63 3.86
N ASN A 108 -3.20 8.84 4.18
CA ASN A 108 -4.09 9.07 5.31
C ASN A 108 -3.55 8.38 6.58
N ASP A 109 -4.40 7.60 7.24
CA ASP A 109 -4.06 6.86 8.47
C ASP A 109 -3.55 5.43 8.19
N TYR A 110 -3.39 5.07 6.90
CA TYR A 110 -2.95 3.74 6.48
C TYR A 110 -1.46 3.69 6.19
N SER A 111 -0.83 2.59 6.60
CA SER A 111 0.52 2.21 6.20
C SER A 111 0.50 0.78 5.65
N LEU A 112 0.82 0.62 4.37
CA LEU A 112 0.92 -0.67 3.68
C LEU A 112 2.39 -1.01 3.50
N VAL A 113 2.83 -2.15 4.00
CA VAL A 113 4.22 -2.62 3.87
C VAL A 113 4.28 -4.02 3.29
N SER A 114 5.29 -4.29 2.47
CA SER A 114 5.55 -5.62 1.89
C SER A 114 6.97 -5.67 1.31
N ASP A 115 7.42 -6.83 0.83
CA ASP A 115 8.67 -6.89 0.06
C ASP A 115 8.46 -6.64 -1.43
N GLN A 116 7.22 -6.76 -1.91
CA GLN A 116 6.88 -6.48 -3.30
C GLN A 116 5.45 -5.95 -3.39
N THR A 117 5.30 -4.80 -4.03
CA THR A 117 4.01 -4.17 -4.31
C THR A 117 3.88 -3.92 -5.80
N VAL A 118 2.74 -4.25 -6.38
CA VAL A 118 2.37 -3.92 -7.76
C VAL A 118 1.10 -3.09 -7.72
N PHE A 119 1.15 -1.89 -8.22
CA PHE A 119 0.00 -1.02 -8.37
C PHE A 119 -0.40 -0.90 -9.83
N ASN A 120 -1.60 -1.37 -10.16
CA ASN A 120 -2.24 -1.16 -11.45
C ASN A 120 -3.08 0.11 -11.38
N ARG A 121 -2.67 1.13 -12.11
CA ARG A 121 -3.30 2.46 -12.11
C ARG A 121 -4.61 2.53 -12.88
N GLU A 122 -4.80 1.64 -13.84
CA GLU A 122 -6.03 1.59 -14.63
C GLU A 122 -7.19 1.02 -13.81
N THR A 123 -6.90 -0.01 -13.01
CA THR A 123 -7.90 -0.69 -12.18
C THR A 123 -7.97 -0.16 -10.75
N ASN A 124 -7.01 0.67 -10.32
CA ASN A 124 -6.82 1.14 -8.95
C ASN A 124 -6.65 -0.01 -7.93
N ILE A 125 -5.92 -1.04 -8.34
CA ILE A 125 -5.65 -2.23 -7.52
C ILE A 125 -4.18 -2.23 -7.11
N ILE A 126 -3.95 -2.40 -5.80
CA ILE A 126 -2.63 -2.62 -5.20
C ILE A 126 -2.53 -4.09 -4.81
N ASP A 127 -1.57 -4.81 -5.37
CA ASP A 127 -1.24 -6.20 -5.04
C ASP A 127 0.03 -6.22 -4.18
N LEU A 128 -0.13 -6.57 -2.91
CA LEU A 128 0.93 -6.65 -1.91
C LEU A 128 1.33 -8.12 -1.74
N LYS A 129 2.62 -8.44 -1.91
CA LYS A 129 3.19 -9.78 -1.87
C LYS A 129 4.31 -9.89 -0.85
N LYS A 130 4.61 -11.14 -0.47
CA LYS A 130 5.72 -11.48 0.44
C LYS A 130 5.56 -10.84 1.82
N GLN A 131 4.65 -11.42 2.59
CA GLN A 131 4.34 -11.05 3.98
C GLN A 131 3.82 -9.61 4.14
N PRO A 132 2.81 -9.23 3.37
CA PRO A 132 2.24 -7.90 3.50
C PRO A 132 1.61 -7.66 4.86
N LYS A 133 1.63 -6.38 5.25
CA LYS A 133 0.93 -5.86 6.42
C LYS A 133 0.25 -4.54 6.08
N ILE A 134 -0.91 -4.33 6.67
CA ILE A 134 -1.61 -3.05 6.66
C ILE A 134 -1.80 -2.61 8.11
N PHE A 135 -1.45 -1.38 8.39
CA PHE A 135 -1.64 -0.75 9.69
C PHE A 135 -2.60 0.43 9.55
N GLU A 136 -3.52 0.55 10.50
CA GLU A 136 -4.42 1.68 10.68
C GLU A 136 -4.66 1.87 12.18
N ALA A 137 -4.19 2.96 12.76
CA ALA A 137 -4.22 3.21 14.20
C ALA A 137 -3.70 1.98 15.00
N SER A 138 -4.59 1.33 15.75
CA SER A 138 -4.28 0.12 16.53
C SER A 138 -4.52 -1.19 15.79
N ASN A 139 -5.01 -1.13 14.56
CA ASN A 139 -5.31 -2.31 13.75
C ASN A 139 -4.10 -2.75 12.93
N GLU A 140 -3.88 -4.05 12.85
CA GLU A 140 -2.89 -4.68 11.98
C GLU A 140 -3.54 -5.83 11.22
N ILE A 141 -3.36 -5.82 9.89
CA ILE A 141 -3.80 -6.90 8.99
C ILE A 141 -2.56 -7.55 8.41
N GLN A 142 -2.50 -8.89 8.43
CA GLN A 142 -1.38 -9.67 7.90
C GLN A 142 -1.89 -10.79 7.00
N GLY A 143 -1.07 -11.23 6.04
CA GLY A 143 -1.34 -12.38 5.17
C GLY A 143 -0.13 -12.78 4.34
N SER A 144 -0.30 -13.75 3.46
CA SER A 144 0.73 -14.13 2.48
C SER A 144 0.70 -13.23 1.24
N GLN A 145 -0.49 -12.76 0.89
CA GLN A 145 -0.76 -11.79 -0.18
C GLN A 145 -2.00 -10.96 0.21
N MET A 146 -2.04 -9.71 -0.23
CA MET A 146 -3.21 -8.87 -0.10
C MET A 146 -3.50 -8.14 -1.39
N ILE A 147 -4.78 -8.02 -1.73
CA ILE A 147 -5.27 -7.20 -2.83
C ILE A 147 -6.09 -6.06 -2.23
N VAL A 148 -5.68 -4.83 -2.48
CA VAL A 148 -6.32 -3.63 -1.98
C VAL A 148 -6.92 -2.87 -3.16
N ALA A 149 -8.24 -2.70 -3.16
CA ALA A 149 -8.93 -1.84 -4.10
C ALA A 149 -9.14 -0.45 -3.49
N ILE A 150 -8.78 0.58 -4.25
CA ILE A 150 -8.89 1.97 -3.82
C ILE A 150 -9.79 2.78 -4.74
N ASP A 151 -10.38 3.84 -4.20
CA ASP A 151 -11.10 4.87 -4.95
C ASP A 151 -10.71 6.25 -4.41
N GLY A 152 -9.96 6.99 -5.21
CA GLY A 152 -9.31 8.21 -4.74
C GLY A 152 -8.35 7.92 -3.60
N ASP A 153 -8.64 8.48 -2.43
CA ASP A 153 -7.83 8.32 -1.20
C ASP A 153 -8.45 7.32 -0.21
N LEU A 154 -9.48 6.58 -0.61
CA LEU A 154 -10.19 5.64 0.26
C LEU A 154 -9.92 4.19 -0.14
N ILE A 155 -9.68 3.34 0.85
CA ILE A 155 -9.74 1.89 0.65
C ILE A 155 -11.21 1.50 0.52
N LYS A 156 -11.54 0.75 -0.55
CA LYS A 156 -12.87 0.16 -0.76
C LYS A 156 -12.96 -1.27 -0.29
N ASN A 157 -11.91 -2.04 -0.58
CA ASN A 157 -11.87 -3.47 -0.26
C ASN A 157 -10.44 -3.92 0.01
N VAL A 158 -10.29 -4.85 0.93
CA VAL A 158 -9.05 -5.59 1.18
C VAL A 158 -9.35 -7.08 1.15
N GLU A 159 -8.70 -7.80 0.25
CA GLU A 159 -8.71 -9.25 0.25
C GLU A 159 -7.38 -9.76 0.76
N VAL A 160 -7.39 -10.62 1.77
CA VAL A 160 -6.22 -11.22 2.39
C VAL A 160 -6.22 -12.71 2.09
N PHE A 161 -5.11 -13.23 1.59
CA PHE A 161 -4.93 -14.63 1.22
C PHE A 161 -3.81 -15.28 2.02
N GLY A 162 -4.04 -16.56 2.39
CA GLY A 162 -3.06 -17.43 3.06
C GLY A 162 -2.75 -16.98 4.48
N LYS A 163 -3.37 -17.65 5.47
CA LYS A 163 -3.19 -17.39 6.90
C LYS A 163 -3.45 -15.94 7.29
N GLY A 164 -4.56 -15.40 6.79
CA GLY A 164 -4.99 -14.03 7.11
C GLY A 164 -5.21 -13.84 8.61
N VAL A 165 -4.73 -12.72 9.13
CA VAL A 165 -4.91 -12.32 10.54
C VAL A 165 -5.26 -10.84 10.58
N ILE A 166 -6.30 -10.51 11.32
CA ILE A 166 -6.60 -9.14 11.75
C ILE A 166 -6.41 -9.09 13.26
N MET A 167 -5.62 -8.14 13.72
CA MET A 167 -5.38 -7.88 15.14
C MET A 167 -5.80 -6.46 15.47
N ASN A 168 -6.57 -6.32 16.54
CA ASN A 168 -6.88 -5.03 17.11
C ASN A 168 -6.34 -4.98 18.55
N ARG A 169 -5.47 -4.01 18.82
CA ARG A 169 -4.95 -3.73 20.17
C ARG A 169 -5.74 -2.59 20.75
N ASP A 170 -6.39 -2.83 21.86
CA ASP A 170 -6.92 -1.74 22.67
C ASP A 170 -5.75 -1.02 23.33
N LEU A 171 -5.36 0.13 22.77
CA LEU A 171 -4.23 0.93 23.25
C LEU A 171 -4.51 1.60 24.60
N GLU A 172 -5.79 1.73 24.99
CA GLU A 172 -6.22 2.32 26.28
C GLU A 172 -6.34 1.25 27.37
N SER A 173 -6.43 -0.02 26.97
CA SER A 173 -6.54 -1.14 27.91
C SER A 173 -5.24 -1.33 28.70
N LYS A 174 -5.37 -1.48 30.00
CA LYS A 174 -4.28 -1.92 30.91
C LYS A 174 -3.82 -3.36 30.62
N PHE A 175 -4.59 -4.10 29.81
CA PHE A 175 -4.34 -5.50 29.47
C PHE A 175 -3.75 -5.58 28.07
N SER A 176 -2.70 -6.38 27.90
CA SER A 176 -2.04 -6.58 26.61
C SER A 176 -2.80 -7.52 25.65
N ASN A 177 -4.08 -7.75 25.89
CA ASN A 177 -4.88 -8.66 25.08
C ASN A 177 -5.30 -8.02 23.78
N GLN A 178 -5.34 -8.83 22.75
CA GLN A 178 -5.67 -8.43 21.40
C GLN A 178 -6.90 -9.20 20.93
N ASN A 179 -7.87 -8.49 20.36
CA ASN A 179 -8.91 -9.15 19.58
C ASN A 179 -8.30 -9.62 18.26
N ILE A 180 -8.56 -10.88 17.90
CA ILE A 180 -7.91 -11.52 16.76
C ILE A 180 -8.94 -12.25 15.90
N LEU A 181 -8.89 -11.97 14.60
CA LEU A 181 -9.61 -12.72 13.57
C LEU A 181 -8.61 -13.48 12.71
N ARG A 182 -8.88 -14.75 12.36
CA ARG A 182 -8.01 -15.55 11.49
C ARG A 182 -8.84 -16.32 10.49
N ALA A 183 -8.32 -16.48 9.26
CA ALA A 183 -8.86 -17.37 8.23
C ALA A 183 -7.84 -17.60 7.11
N GLU A 184 -8.09 -18.58 6.24
CA GLU A 184 -7.29 -18.73 5.01
C GLU A 184 -7.58 -17.62 4.00
N LYS A 185 -8.83 -17.09 3.99
CA LYS A 185 -9.19 -15.91 3.21
C LYS A 185 -10.02 -14.95 4.06
N ILE A 186 -9.67 -13.66 3.99
CA ILE A 186 -10.40 -12.59 4.65
C ILE A 186 -10.79 -11.54 3.62
N ASN A 187 -12.06 -11.14 3.61
CA ASN A 187 -12.55 -10.01 2.83
C ASN A 187 -12.99 -8.90 3.78
N ILE A 188 -12.51 -7.69 3.56
CA ILE A 188 -12.84 -6.51 4.35
C ILE A 188 -13.41 -5.47 3.38
N SER A 189 -14.62 -5.01 3.61
CA SER A 189 -15.29 -4.01 2.79
C SER A 189 -15.52 -2.72 3.55
N PHE A 190 -15.27 -1.60 2.87
CA PHE A 190 -15.47 -0.25 3.39
C PHE A 190 -16.53 0.49 2.57
N PHE A 191 -17.23 1.39 3.22
CA PHE A 191 -18.15 2.33 2.59
C PHE A 191 -17.87 3.74 3.11
N ASP A 192 -17.59 4.67 2.22
CA ASP A 192 -17.17 6.06 2.54
C ASP A 192 -16.01 6.15 3.57
N GLY A 193 -15.07 5.18 3.51
CA GLY A 193 -13.93 5.10 4.42
C GLY A 193 -14.22 4.42 5.76
N PHE A 194 -15.47 4.01 6.02
CA PHE A 194 -15.84 3.28 7.24
C PHE A 194 -15.90 1.78 7.01
N LEU A 195 -15.39 1.02 7.95
CA LEU A 195 -15.48 -0.44 7.92
C LEU A 195 -16.95 -0.87 7.95
N LYS A 196 -17.38 -1.64 6.95
CA LYS A 196 -18.75 -2.09 6.79
C LYS A 196 -18.92 -3.57 7.09
N PHE A 197 -18.03 -4.39 6.60
CA PHE A 197 -18.20 -5.85 6.63
C PHE A 197 -16.85 -6.57 6.62
N ILE A 198 -16.75 -7.66 7.39
CA ILE A 198 -15.64 -8.61 7.35
C ILE A 198 -16.21 -10.02 7.12
N SER A 199 -15.64 -10.75 6.15
CA SER A 199 -15.89 -12.17 5.93
C SER A 199 -14.59 -12.94 6.13
N LEU A 200 -14.66 -13.98 6.96
CA LEU A 200 -13.57 -14.91 7.24
C LEU A 200 -13.97 -16.26 6.63
N GLU A 201 -13.20 -16.76 5.68
CA GLU A 201 -13.51 -17.98 4.93
C GLU A 201 -12.41 -19.00 5.11
N ASN A 202 -12.81 -20.25 5.34
CA ASN A 202 -12.00 -21.43 5.56
C ASN A 202 -11.13 -21.33 6.83
N MET A 203 -11.34 -22.26 7.74
CA MET A 203 -10.67 -22.32 9.05
C MET A 203 -10.81 -20.99 9.83
N ALA A 204 -11.99 -20.40 9.76
CA ALA A 204 -12.26 -19.11 10.37
C ALA A 204 -12.28 -19.22 11.90
N SER A 205 -11.66 -18.26 12.57
CA SER A 205 -11.71 -18.12 14.02
C SER A 205 -11.75 -16.65 14.43
N SER A 206 -12.46 -16.38 15.51
CA SER A 206 -12.64 -15.06 16.09
C SER A 206 -12.44 -15.15 17.59
N GLU A 207 -11.55 -14.34 18.12
CA GLU A 207 -11.19 -14.29 19.53
C GLU A 207 -11.37 -12.87 20.05
N PHE A 208 -12.31 -12.67 20.97
CA PHE A 208 -12.59 -11.38 21.60
C PHE A 208 -12.47 -11.48 23.11
N TYR A 209 -11.85 -10.48 23.70
CA TYR A 209 -11.76 -10.33 25.14
C TYR A 209 -12.81 -9.34 25.64
N ILE A 210 -13.49 -9.71 26.71
CA ILE A 210 -14.45 -8.88 27.44
C ILE A 210 -13.71 -8.33 28.66
N ASN A 211 -13.47 -7.03 28.67
CA ASN A 211 -12.71 -6.35 29.71
C ASN A 211 -13.66 -5.42 30.49
N ASN A 212 -13.39 -5.25 31.79
CA ASN A 212 -13.85 -4.12 32.57
C ASN A 212 -12.63 -3.23 32.96
N GLU A 213 -12.86 -2.17 33.73
CA GLU A 213 -11.81 -1.24 34.11
C GLU A 213 -10.64 -1.88 34.92
N SER A 214 -10.82 -3.06 35.51
CA SER A 214 -9.89 -3.67 36.44
C SER A 214 -9.47 -5.10 36.13
N SER A 215 -10.23 -5.82 35.26
CA SER A 215 -9.97 -7.23 34.93
C SER A 215 -10.48 -7.65 33.57
N ILE A 216 -9.96 -8.77 33.08
CA ILE A 216 -10.55 -9.53 31.96
C ILE A 216 -11.70 -10.33 32.54
N GLU A 217 -12.93 -10.05 32.11
CA GLU A 217 -14.12 -10.77 32.58
C GLU A 217 -14.34 -12.08 31.83
N GLY A 218 -13.89 -12.14 30.55
CA GLY A 218 -14.08 -13.32 29.75
C GLY A 218 -13.39 -13.26 28.38
N LYS A 219 -13.47 -14.39 27.71
CA LYS A 219 -13.00 -14.56 26.35
C LYS A 219 -14.09 -15.27 25.54
N ASN A 220 -14.45 -14.71 24.41
CA ASN A 220 -15.32 -15.35 23.42
C ASN A 220 -14.47 -15.91 22.29
N LEU A 221 -14.62 -17.20 21.98
CA LEU A 221 -13.97 -17.88 20.89
C LEU A 221 -15.05 -18.50 19.98
N ILE A 222 -15.04 -18.10 18.72
CA ILE A 222 -15.91 -18.63 17.68
C ILE A 222 -15.03 -19.28 16.62
N THR A 223 -15.41 -20.45 16.14
CA THR A 223 -14.73 -21.14 15.01
C THR A 223 -15.77 -21.67 14.02
N GLY A 224 -15.40 -21.71 12.75
CA GLY A 224 -16.27 -22.20 11.68
C GLY A 224 -15.60 -22.13 10.31
N ASP A 225 -16.31 -22.57 9.28
CA ASP A 225 -15.84 -22.43 7.91
C ASP A 225 -16.10 -21.04 7.35
N LEU A 226 -17.12 -20.37 7.88
CA LEU A 226 -17.48 -19.00 7.54
C LEU A 226 -17.88 -18.23 8.81
N ILE A 227 -17.26 -17.09 9.03
CA ILE A 227 -17.67 -16.12 10.05
C ILE A 227 -17.83 -14.77 9.34
N THR A 228 -18.96 -14.12 9.57
CA THR A 228 -19.23 -12.78 9.07
C THR A 228 -19.43 -11.79 10.22
N VAL A 229 -18.91 -10.60 10.06
CA VAL A 229 -19.06 -9.49 11.01
C VAL A 229 -19.59 -8.28 10.25
N ASP A 230 -20.81 -7.88 10.58
CA ASP A 230 -21.44 -6.68 10.04
C ASP A 230 -21.28 -5.52 11.02
N PHE A 231 -20.79 -4.39 10.54
CA PHE A 231 -20.68 -3.14 11.28
C PHE A 231 -21.90 -2.29 10.93
N LEU A 232 -22.95 -2.40 11.74
CA LEU A 232 -24.16 -1.59 11.57
C LEU A 232 -23.81 -0.14 11.85
N ASN A 233 -24.19 0.76 10.93
CA ASN A 233 -23.99 2.21 10.92
C ASN A 233 -23.66 2.84 12.30
N GLN A 234 -22.42 3.27 12.44
CA GLN A 234 -22.03 4.22 13.48
C GLN A 234 -22.21 5.64 12.97
#